data_f04d53266638b2122f112e548805563a
#
_entry.id   f04d53266638b2122f112e548805563a
#
_cell.length_a   1.000
_cell.length_b   1.000
_cell.length_c   1.000
_cell.angle_alpha   90.00
_cell.angle_beta   90.00
_cell.angle_gamma   90.00
#
_symmetry.space_group_name_H-M   'P 1'
#
loop_
_entity.id
_entity.type
_entity.pdbx_description
1 polymer ?
#
loop_
_entity_poly.entity_id
_entity_poly.type
_entity_poly.pdbx_seq_one_letter_code
_entity_poly.pdbx_strand_id
1 'polypeptide(L)'
;MFITVQSETCNTPVLPIKNGFVPANLNHNCNLLLRDSYFTPKSAKTQKIRTARELVEEFLEVGVAQRQLSPKTAQQYRNQLYTFLDLWLLDDLKELDRENAELFRELLYQMPKNPNKDKRLHGYKGIALLNRNEELGGDVISRRTVKKFINLLSTFFGWLKSRGHVDENPFYKLKVRKALSNDRRYQLSNSDLTLIFTMRDYQSRNFLHPYYYWLPLLLRFTGARLNELCQLYKSDIIIVNGVWGIRICAKSNGQRLKNDNSMRFVPLHHALISRGFLKFVESCSNERLFGELPLVNGYYSHNASKWFARRRKTLGLDKGKDAHSFRHSFVDELKQKGVAIDIIQELVGHSSNSTTTSVYSRSYKPEILVSAINKLDDSHVAAIKPYAM
;
A
#
# COMPACT_ATOMS: atom_id res chain seq x y z
N MET A 1 46.29 11.61 -32.75
CA MET A 1 46.07 13.04 -32.87
C MET A 1 45.13 13.45 -31.72
N PHE A 2 45.73 13.85 -30.61
CA PHE A 2 44.99 14.22 -29.41
C PHE A 2 44.69 15.72 -29.44
N ILE A 3 43.44 16.12 -29.34
CA ILE A 3 43.07 17.53 -29.16
C ILE A 3 42.83 17.73 -27.67
N THR A 4 43.77 18.45 -27.06
CA THR A 4 43.67 18.91 -25.67
C THR A 4 42.84 20.18 -25.66
N VAL A 5 41.70 20.17 -24.97
CA VAL A 5 40.92 21.40 -24.67
C VAL A 5 41.40 21.93 -23.33
N GLN A 6 42.03 23.07 -23.32
CA GLN A 6 42.40 23.82 -22.14
C GLN A 6 41.14 24.46 -21.53
N SER A 7 40.94 24.23 -20.25
CA SER A 7 39.94 24.94 -19.44
C SER A 7 40.49 26.29 -19.01
N GLU A 8 39.96 27.36 -19.57
CA GLU A 8 40.20 28.71 -19.04
C GLU A 8 39.37 28.89 -17.76
N THR A 9 40.12 29.04 -16.65
CA THR A 9 39.58 29.46 -15.36
C THR A 9 39.33 30.96 -15.40
N CYS A 10 38.08 31.39 -15.47
CA CYS A 10 37.69 32.77 -15.33
C CYS A 10 37.65 33.14 -13.83
N ASN A 11 38.68 33.80 -13.34
CA ASN A 11 38.73 34.40 -12.00
C ASN A 11 37.95 35.71 -12.00
N THR A 12 36.72 35.72 -11.52
CA THR A 12 35.98 36.98 -11.23
C THR A 12 36.05 37.29 -9.72
N PRO A 13 36.33 38.52 -9.32
CA PRO A 13 36.36 38.90 -7.90
C PRO A 13 34.96 39.03 -7.32
N VAL A 14 34.76 38.50 -6.13
CA VAL A 14 33.51 38.52 -5.36
C VAL A 14 33.61 39.60 -4.29
N LEU A 15 32.65 40.53 -4.24
CA LEU A 15 32.52 41.54 -3.19
C LEU A 15 31.45 41.17 -2.17
N PRO A 16 31.63 41.32 -0.88
CA PRO A 16 30.66 40.96 0.15
C PRO A 16 29.52 42.01 0.28
N ILE A 17 28.29 41.55 0.28
CA ILE A 17 27.07 42.34 0.58
C ILE A 17 26.44 41.77 1.84
N LYS A 18 25.83 42.62 2.64
CA LYS A 18 25.28 42.34 3.99
C LYS A 18 24.26 41.19 4.09
N ASN A 19 23.82 40.57 3.03
CA ASN A 19 22.85 39.45 3.08
C ASN A 19 23.05 38.40 1.94
N GLY A 20 24.29 38.03 1.62
CA GLY A 20 24.56 36.99 0.62
C GLY A 20 25.50 37.48 -0.50
N PHE A 21 26.05 36.57 -1.26
CA PHE A 21 26.98 36.86 -2.36
C PHE A 21 26.22 36.90 -3.71
N VAL A 22 26.46 37.94 -4.52
CA VAL A 22 25.97 38.10 -5.87
C VAL A 22 27.14 38.27 -6.83
N PRO A 23 27.23 37.59 -7.97
CA PRO A 23 28.27 37.79 -8.97
C PRO A 23 28.15 39.15 -9.65
N ALA A 24 29.31 39.83 -9.86
CA ALA A 24 29.42 41.24 -10.26
C ALA A 24 29.11 41.55 -11.76
N ASN A 25 28.61 40.59 -12.55
CA ASN A 25 28.34 40.76 -13.99
C ASN A 25 26.93 40.38 -14.42
N LEU A 26 25.90 40.91 -13.79
CA LEU A 26 24.57 40.94 -14.36
C LEU A 26 24.29 42.34 -14.93
N ASN A 27 24.22 42.41 -16.26
CA ASN A 27 23.84 43.63 -16.98
C ASN A 27 22.51 44.19 -16.43
N HIS A 28 22.46 45.49 -16.17
CA HIS A 28 21.30 46.21 -15.61
C HIS A 28 19.97 45.95 -16.33
N ASN A 29 19.98 45.49 -17.58
CA ASN A 29 18.77 45.20 -18.35
C ASN A 29 18.08 43.85 -18.00
N CYS A 30 18.76 42.90 -17.36
CA CYS A 30 18.10 41.65 -16.92
C CYS A 30 17.29 41.81 -15.62
N ASN A 31 17.60 42.80 -14.80
CA ASN A 31 16.89 43.02 -13.52
C ASN A 31 15.49 43.70 -13.71
N LEU A 32 15.23 44.33 -14.83
CA LEU A 32 13.93 44.93 -15.11
C LEU A 32 12.91 43.92 -15.64
N LEU A 33 13.35 42.90 -16.38
CA LEU A 33 12.45 41.86 -16.92
C LEU A 33 12.00 40.83 -15.91
N LEU A 34 12.73 40.68 -14.79
CA LEU A 34 12.36 39.73 -13.71
C LEU A 34 11.47 40.35 -12.62
N ARG A 35 11.33 41.70 -12.60
CA ARG A 35 10.49 42.36 -11.59
C ARG A 35 9.01 42.42 -11.94
N ASP A 36 8.65 42.41 -13.22
CA ASP A 36 7.27 42.69 -13.64
C ASP A 36 6.39 41.46 -13.93
N SER A 37 6.95 40.21 -13.90
CA SER A 37 6.17 39.06 -14.31
C SER A 37 5.82 38.05 -13.16
N TYR A 38 6.40 38.19 -11.96
CA TYR A 38 6.16 37.19 -10.91
C TYR A 38 5.67 37.69 -9.54
N PHE A 39 5.63 39.02 -9.32
CA PHE A 39 5.14 39.60 -8.06
C PHE A 39 4.18 40.78 -8.31
N THR A 40 3.05 40.49 -8.90
CA THR A 40 1.91 41.36 -8.62
C THR A 40 1.40 41.00 -7.22
N PRO A 41 1.32 41.95 -6.24
CA PRO A 41 0.61 41.68 -5.02
C PRO A 41 -0.81 41.31 -5.41
N LYS A 42 -1.23 40.07 -5.18
CA LYS A 42 -2.65 39.71 -5.33
C LYS A 42 -3.41 40.69 -4.46
N SER A 43 -4.21 41.57 -5.09
CA SER A 43 -5.19 42.37 -4.37
C SER A 43 -5.84 41.49 -3.33
N ALA A 44 -5.99 41.96 -2.10
CA ALA A 44 -6.69 41.29 -1.04
C ALA A 44 -8.10 40.94 -1.54
N LYS A 45 -8.21 39.80 -2.25
CA LYS A 45 -9.52 39.20 -2.50
C LYS A 45 -10.02 38.85 -1.12
N THR A 46 -11.12 39.45 -0.74
CA THR A 46 -11.93 39.01 0.41
C THR A 46 -11.98 37.49 0.35
N GLN A 47 -11.18 36.82 1.17
CA GLN A 47 -11.13 35.36 1.17
C GLN A 47 -12.54 34.91 1.60
N LYS A 48 -13.28 34.32 0.66
CA LYS A 48 -14.53 33.66 0.96
C LYS A 48 -14.23 32.68 2.08
N ILE A 49 -14.87 32.88 3.24
CA ILE A 49 -14.70 31.98 4.39
C ILE A 49 -15.11 30.60 3.89
N ARG A 50 -14.14 29.69 3.83
CA ARG A 50 -14.37 28.32 3.38
C ARG A 50 -14.85 27.50 4.57
N THR A 51 -15.86 26.69 4.34
CA THR A 51 -16.33 25.74 5.34
C THR A 51 -15.28 24.63 5.59
N ALA A 52 -15.29 24.01 6.75
CA ALA A 52 -14.42 22.89 7.09
C ALA A 52 -14.53 21.74 6.06
N ARG A 53 -15.72 21.51 5.50
CA ARG A 53 -15.93 20.49 4.45
C ARG A 53 -15.28 20.87 3.12
N GLU A 54 -15.36 22.13 2.70
CA GLU A 54 -14.66 22.62 1.49
C GLU A 54 -13.15 22.49 1.63
N LEU A 55 -12.58 22.73 2.81
CA LEU A 55 -11.16 22.55 3.08
C LEU A 55 -10.74 21.07 3.03
N VAL A 56 -11.59 20.16 3.48
CA VAL A 56 -11.33 18.71 3.34
C VAL A 56 -11.31 18.30 1.88
N GLU A 57 -12.27 18.75 1.07
CA GLU A 57 -12.29 18.41 -0.36
C GLU A 57 -11.07 18.97 -1.09
N GLU A 58 -10.68 20.22 -0.83
CA GLU A 58 -9.47 20.81 -1.42
C GLU A 58 -8.21 20.02 -1.04
N PHE A 59 -8.06 19.64 0.23
CA PHE A 59 -6.94 18.81 0.67
C PHE A 59 -6.86 17.50 -0.10
N LEU A 60 -8.00 16.84 -0.31
CA LEU A 60 -8.06 15.56 -1.03
C LEU A 60 -7.79 15.71 -2.52
N GLU A 61 -8.36 16.77 -3.15
CA GLU A 61 -8.15 17.09 -4.57
C GLU A 61 -6.67 17.38 -4.85
N VAL A 62 -6.04 18.22 -4.03
CA VAL A 62 -4.60 18.50 -4.14
C VAL A 62 -3.77 17.22 -3.98
N GLY A 63 -4.09 16.39 -2.99
CA GLY A 63 -3.38 15.13 -2.77
C GLY A 63 -3.50 14.15 -3.94
N VAL A 64 -4.66 14.10 -4.61
CA VAL A 64 -4.86 13.26 -5.81
C VAL A 64 -4.16 13.87 -7.03
N ALA A 65 -4.29 15.19 -7.25
CA ALA A 65 -3.66 15.89 -8.37
C ALA A 65 -2.14 15.77 -8.34
N GLN A 66 -1.53 15.82 -7.16
CA GLN A 66 -0.09 15.63 -6.96
C GLN A 66 0.35 14.16 -6.95
N ARG A 67 -0.54 13.22 -7.24
CA ARG A 67 -0.30 11.76 -7.19
C ARG A 67 0.18 11.23 -5.82
N GLN A 68 0.01 11.99 -4.76
CA GLN A 68 0.33 11.56 -3.38
C GLN A 68 -0.72 10.60 -2.82
N LEU A 69 -1.97 10.74 -3.27
CA LEU A 69 -3.09 9.89 -2.85
C LEU A 69 -3.68 9.13 -4.04
N SER A 70 -3.91 7.83 -3.85
CA SER A 70 -4.76 7.09 -4.78
C SER A 70 -6.24 7.47 -4.56
N PRO A 71 -7.12 7.37 -5.59
CA PRO A 71 -8.56 7.66 -5.43
C PRO A 71 -9.21 6.89 -4.28
N LYS A 72 -8.80 5.64 -4.07
CA LYS A 72 -9.27 4.81 -2.94
C LYS A 72 -8.82 5.35 -1.59
N THR A 73 -7.58 5.81 -1.49
CA THR A 73 -7.04 6.41 -0.26
C THR A 73 -7.75 7.73 0.02
N ALA A 74 -7.96 8.57 -1.00
CA ALA A 74 -8.71 9.81 -0.88
C ALA A 74 -10.14 9.57 -0.36
N GLN A 75 -10.86 8.57 -0.90
CA GLN A 75 -12.18 8.20 -0.40
C GLN A 75 -12.16 7.72 1.07
N GLN A 76 -11.13 6.95 1.46
CA GLN A 76 -10.96 6.54 2.85
C GLN A 76 -10.68 7.74 3.76
N TYR A 77 -9.84 8.67 3.34
CA TYR A 77 -9.52 9.90 4.08
C TYR A 77 -10.74 10.81 4.18
N ARG A 78 -11.52 10.96 3.10
CA ARG A 78 -12.80 11.70 3.12
C ARG A 78 -13.72 11.17 4.20
N ASN A 79 -13.95 9.88 4.25
CA ASN A 79 -14.82 9.27 5.26
C ASN A 79 -14.30 9.52 6.69
N GLN A 80 -12.99 9.44 6.91
CA GLN A 80 -12.39 9.69 8.22
C GLN A 80 -12.48 11.18 8.60
N LEU A 81 -12.15 12.09 7.70
CA LEU A 81 -12.21 13.53 7.96
C LEU A 81 -13.66 13.99 8.17
N TYR A 82 -14.63 13.45 7.43
CA TYR A 82 -16.04 13.73 7.67
C TYR A 82 -16.52 13.17 9.02
N THR A 83 -16.07 11.98 9.43
CA THR A 83 -16.31 11.46 10.78
C THR A 83 -15.75 12.40 11.85
N PHE A 84 -14.58 13.00 11.62
CA PHE A 84 -14.04 14.02 12.51
C PHE A 84 -14.95 15.24 12.59
N LEU A 85 -15.38 15.79 11.45
CA LEU A 85 -16.28 16.94 11.43
C LEU A 85 -17.66 16.65 12.05
N ASP A 86 -18.18 15.43 11.89
CA ASP A 86 -19.45 15.02 12.50
C ASP A 86 -19.37 14.85 14.03
N LEU A 87 -18.18 14.54 14.56
CA LEU A 87 -17.90 14.48 16.00
C LEU A 87 -17.59 15.86 16.59
N TRP A 88 -16.93 16.70 15.79
CA TRP A 88 -16.53 18.05 16.12
C TRP A 88 -17.61 19.00 15.62
N LEU A 89 -18.50 19.40 16.48
CA LEU A 89 -19.69 20.22 16.13
C LEU A 89 -19.37 21.69 15.82
N LEU A 90 -18.09 22.08 15.72
CA LEU A 90 -17.66 23.45 15.42
C LEU A 90 -17.41 23.63 13.92
N ASP A 91 -17.88 24.74 13.37
CA ASP A 91 -17.66 25.11 11.96
C ASP A 91 -16.27 25.71 11.73
N ASP A 92 -15.63 26.31 12.74
CA ASP A 92 -14.29 26.90 12.63
C ASP A 92 -13.21 25.97 13.20
N LEU A 93 -12.33 25.51 12.30
CA LEU A 93 -11.18 24.67 12.67
C LEU A 93 -10.08 25.45 13.42
N LYS A 94 -10.12 26.79 13.47
CA LYS A 94 -9.17 27.61 14.23
C LYS A 94 -9.37 27.52 15.73
N GLU A 95 -10.60 27.25 16.16
CA GLU A 95 -10.93 27.11 17.57
C GLU A 95 -10.39 25.81 18.19
N LEU A 96 -9.84 24.91 17.36
CA LEU A 96 -9.38 23.61 17.81
C LEU A 96 -7.95 23.71 18.35
N ASP A 97 -7.83 23.60 19.65
CA ASP A 97 -6.57 23.59 20.38
C ASP A 97 -6.08 22.18 20.73
N ARG A 98 -5.01 22.10 21.49
CA ARG A 98 -4.40 20.85 21.92
C ARG A 98 -5.29 20.04 22.84
N GLU A 99 -5.99 20.68 23.76
CA GLU A 99 -6.90 20.02 24.72
C GLU A 99 -8.05 19.36 23.97
N ASN A 100 -8.63 20.07 23.03
CA ASN A 100 -9.66 19.56 22.13
C ASN A 100 -9.19 18.34 21.32
N ALA A 101 -7.94 18.38 20.80
CA ALA A 101 -7.37 17.24 20.08
C ALA A 101 -7.17 16.01 20.99
N GLU A 102 -6.83 16.21 22.27
CA GLU A 102 -6.73 15.14 23.26
C GLU A 102 -8.09 14.55 23.61
N LEU A 103 -9.11 15.39 23.80
CA LEU A 103 -10.50 14.95 23.98
C LEU A 103 -10.98 14.14 22.77
N PHE A 104 -10.75 14.63 21.57
CA PHE A 104 -11.12 13.92 20.36
C PHE A 104 -10.42 12.54 20.26
N ARG A 105 -9.15 12.43 20.65
CA ARG A 105 -8.47 11.14 20.74
C ARG A 105 -9.18 10.17 21.67
N GLU A 106 -9.67 10.62 22.82
CA GLU A 106 -10.41 9.76 23.76
C GLU A 106 -11.76 9.31 23.16
N LEU A 107 -12.47 10.19 22.45
CA LEU A 107 -13.69 9.81 21.70
C LEU A 107 -13.40 8.75 20.62
N LEU A 108 -12.25 8.82 19.95
CA LEU A 108 -11.88 7.80 18.96
C LEU A 108 -11.70 6.39 19.57
N TYR A 109 -11.34 6.27 20.86
CA TYR A 109 -11.28 4.95 21.50
C TYR A 109 -12.66 4.32 21.72
N GLN A 110 -13.73 5.11 21.68
CA GLN A 110 -15.12 4.66 21.79
C GLN A 110 -15.77 4.43 20.41
N MET A 111 -15.09 4.81 19.34
CA MET A 111 -15.62 4.76 17.98
C MET A 111 -15.99 3.34 17.56
N PRO A 112 -17.22 3.06 17.10
CA PRO A 112 -17.64 1.72 16.71
C PRO A 112 -16.87 1.19 15.52
N LYS A 113 -16.65 -0.13 15.51
CA LYS A 113 -15.99 -0.84 14.44
C LYS A 113 -16.99 -1.13 13.31
N ASN A 114 -16.74 -0.57 12.10
CA ASN A 114 -17.59 -0.76 10.92
C ASN A 114 -19.07 -0.39 11.14
N PRO A 115 -19.41 0.83 11.58
CA PRO A 115 -20.78 1.20 11.92
C PRO A 115 -21.79 0.96 10.81
N ASN A 116 -21.38 1.15 9.55
CA ASN A 116 -22.23 0.92 8.36
C ASN A 116 -22.62 -0.56 8.13
N LYS A 117 -22.03 -1.52 8.86
CA LYS A 117 -22.38 -2.94 8.78
C LYS A 117 -23.35 -3.38 9.85
N ASP A 118 -23.50 -2.64 10.92
CA ASP A 118 -24.45 -2.91 11.97
C ASP A 118 -25.72 -2.07 11.76
N LYS A 119 -26.81 -2.72 11.39
CA LYS A 119 -28.08 -2.05 11.13
C LYS A 119 -28.61 -1.27 12.36
N ARG A 120 -28.23 -1.69 13.57
CA ARG A 120 -28.65 -1.03 14.82
C ARG A 120 -27.99 0.33 15.04
N LEU A 121 -26.92 0.62 14.29
CA LEU A 121 -26.19 1.89 14.30
C LEU A 121 -26.55 2.79 13.11
N HIS A 122 -27.39 2.32 12.18
CA HIS A 122 -27.78 3.13 11.03
C HIS A 122 -28.58 4.38 11.47
N GLY A 123 -28.25 5.52 10.89
CA GLY A 123 -28.85 6.82 11.19
C GLY A 123 -28.19 7.60 12.33
N TYR A 124 -27.39 6.93 13.17
CA TYR A 124 -26.65 7.62 14.23
C TYR A 124 -25.33 8.19 13.68
N LYS A 125 -24.98 9.41 14.14
CA LYS A 125 -23.74 10.11 13.81
C LYS A 125 -23.17 10.83 15.05
N GLY A 126 -21.93 11.26 14.98
CA GLY A 126 -21.29 12.03 16.03
C GLY A 126 -21.33 11.30 17.40
N ILE A 127 -21.59 12.05 18.45
CA ILE A 127 -21.67 11.52 19.83
C ILE A 127 -22.82 10.51 19.98
N ALA A 128 -23.96 10.72 19.33
CA ALA A 128 -25.09 9.78 19.38
C ALA A 128 -24.72 8.39 18.86
N LEU A 129 -23.82 8.30 17.89
CA LEU A 129 -23.28 7.02 17.40
C LEU A 129 -22.42 6.32 18.47
N LEU A 130 -21.60 7.07 19.21
CA LEU A 130 -20.76 6.51 20.29
C LEU A 130 -21.64 5.97 21.41
N ASN A 131 -22.59 6.79 21.92
CA ASN A 131 -23.52 6.40 22.98
C ASN A 131 -24.32 5.14 22.58
N ARG A 132 -24.83 5.12 21.32
CA ARG A 132 -25.59 3.96 20.84
C ARG A 132 -24.75 2.70 20.78
N ASN A 133 -23.49 2.80 20.37
CA ASN A 133 -22.58 1.66 20.34
C ASN A 133 -22.25 1.15 21.74
N GLU A 134 -22.08 2.03 22.70
CA GLU A 134 -21.87 1.69 24.13
C GLU A 134 -23.07 0.96 24.73
N GLU A 135 -24.29 1.48 24.53
CA GLU A 135 -25.55 0.83 24.96
C GLU A 135 -25.67 -0.60 24.41
N LEU A 136 -25.20 -0.83 23.20
CA LEU A 136 -25.23 -2.14 22.52
C LEU A 136 -24.08 -3.06 22.91
N GLY A 137 -23.10 -2.60 23.71
CA GLY A 137 -21.88 -3.34 24.00
C GLY A 137 -21.06 -3.66 22.73
N GLY A 138 -21.09 -2.76 21.73
CA GLY A 138 -20.51 -3.01 20.42
C GLY A 138 -18.97 -2.90 20.40
N ASP A 139 -18.35 -3.59 19.45
CA ASP A 139 -16.90 -3.52 19.22
C ASP A 139 -16.45 -2.10 18.85
N VAL A 140 -15.30 -1.67 19.38
CA VAL A 140 -14.66 -0.40 19.04
C VAL A 140 -13.45 -0.58 18.11
N ILE A 141 -13.01 0.50 17.47
CA ILE A 141 -11.83 0.47 16.58
C ILE A 141 -10.55 0.18 17.37
N SER A 142 -9.60 -0.50 16.73
CA SER A 142 -8.31 -0.83 17.36
C SER A 142 -7.45 0.41 17.61
N ARG A 143 -6.57 0.37 18.62
CA ARG A 143 -5.57 1.43 18.90
C ARG A 143 -4.71 1.76 17.68
N ARG A 144 -4.42 0.77 16.82
CA ARG A 144 -3.73 0.97 15.55
C ARG A 144 -4.57 1.82 14.58
N THR A 145 -5.89 1.63 14.56
CA THR A 145 -6.81 2.43 13.73
C THR A 145 -6.89 3.85 14.28
N VAL A 146 -6.99 4.03 15.60
CA VAL A 146 -6.92 5.35 16.25
C VAL A 146 -5.62 6.06 15.85
N LYS A 147 -4.46 5.39 15.94
CA LYS A 147 -3.18 5.99 15.52
C LYS A 147 -3.19 6.45 14.06
N LYS A 148 -3.75 5.66 13.16
CA LYS A 148 -3.88 6.06 11.74
C LYS A 148 -4.77 7.28 11.57
N PHE A 149 -5.85 7.35 12.33
CA PHE A 149 -6.78 8.49 12.30
C PHE A 149 -6.09 9.77 12.77
N ILE A 150 -5.43 9.73 13.93
CA ILE A 150 -4.66 10.87 14.47
C ILE A 150 -3.54 11.30 13.52
N ASN A 151 -2.83 10.36 12.87
CA ASN A 151 -1.83 10.69 11.87
C ASN A 151 -2.44 11.41 10.66
N LEU A 152 -3.63 11.00 10.20
CA LEU A 152 -4.33 11.68 9.13
C LEU A 152 -4.71 13.12 9.53
N LEU A 153 -5.27 13.30 10.73
CA LEU A 153 -5.60 14.63 11.26
C LEU A 153 -4.35 15.50 11.37
N SER A 154 -3.24 14.95 11.89
CA SER A 154 -1.97 15.68 11.93
C SER A 154 -1.48 16.10 10.55
N THR A 155 -1.68 15.27 9.52
CA THR A 155 -1.32 15.60 8.13
C THR A 155 -2.25 16.70 7.58
N PHE A 156 -3.56 16.59 7.80
CA PHE A 156 -4.55 17.56 7.36
C PHE A 156 -4.34 18.95 8.02
N PHE A 157 -4.18 18.99 9.34
CA PHE A 157 -3.89 20.25 10.05
C PHE A 157 -2.51 20.83 9.73
N GLY A 158 -1.52 19.99 9.40
CA GLY A 158 -0.25 20.45 8.86
C GLY A 158 -0.41 21.14 7.51
N TRP A 159 -1.27 20.61 6.64
CA TRP A 159 -1.62 21.22 5.36
C TRP A 159 -2.42 22.53 5.57
N LEU A 160 -3.40 22.55 6.47
CA LEU A 160 -4.16 23.78 6.82
C LEU A 160 -3.23 24.88 7.33
N LYS A 161 -2.29 24.57 8.23
CA LYS A 161 -1.28 25.48 8.76
C LYS A 161 -0.41 26.04 7.63
N SER A 162 0.08 25.19 6.73
CA SER A 162 0.93 25.62 5.61
C SER A 162 0.23 26.59 4.64
N ARG A 163 -1.11 26.63 4.66
CA ARG A 163 -1.93 27.51 3.83
C ARG A 163 -2.53 28.70 4.61
N GLY A 164 -2.21 28.83 5.89
CA GLY A 164 -2.69 29.91 6.75
C GLY A 164 -4.17 29.79 7.15
N HIS A 165 -4.76 28.58 7.03
CA HIS A 165 -6.13 28.35 7.49
C HIS A 165 -6.24 28.16 8.98
N VAL A 166 -5.17 27.70 9.64
CA VAL A 166 -5.03 27.58 11.10
C VAL A 166 -3.64 28.02 11.52
N ASP A 167 -3.49 28.53 12.72
CA ASP A 167 -2.20 29.01 13.23
C ASP A 167 -1.32 27.88 13.73
N GLU A 168 -1.92 26.82 14.29
CA GLU A 168 -1.23 25.67 14.84
C GLU A 168 -1.81 24.33 14.37
N ASN A 169 -1.04 23.26 14.60
CA ASN A 169 -1.48 21.90 14.36
C ASN A 169 -1.69 21.18 15.69
N PRO A 170 -2.92 21.11 16.20
CA PRO A 170 -3.21 20.54 17.52
C PRO A 170 -2.94 19.03 17.60
N PHE A 171 -2.90 18.34 16.48
CA PHE A 171 -2.60 16.90 16.40
C PHE A 171 -1.11 16.58 16.21
N TYR A 172 -0.22 17.60 16.12
CA TYR A 172 1.20 17.37 15.93
C TYR A 172 1.79 16.58 17.10
N LYS A 173 2.47 15.47 16.80
CA LYS A 173 3.06 14.55 17.81
C LYS A 173 2.09 14.13 18.92
N LEU A 174 0.79 14.11 18.67
CA LEU A 174 -0.18 13.66 19.66
C LEU A 174 0.04 12.17 19.99
N LYS A 175 0.34 11.87 21.25
CA LYS A 175 0.61 10.50 21.71
C LYS A 175 -0.67 9.67 21.69
N VAL A 176 -0.58 8.45 21.18
CA VAL A 176 -1.67 7.46 21.17
C VAL A 176 -1.24 6.25 22.01
N ARG A 177 -2.16 5.66 22.74
CA ARG A 177 -1.91 4.46 23.56
C ARG A 177 -1.27 3.37 22.68
N LYS A 178 -0.19 2.75 23.18
CA LYS A 178 0.48 1.67 22.43
C LYS A 178 -0.52 0.56 22.09
N ALA A 179 -0.46 0.08 20.85
CA ALA A 179 -1.24 -1.10 20.47
C ALA A 179 -0.83 -2.29 21.34
N LEU A 180 -1.81 -3.06 21.82
CA LEU A 180 -1.53 -4.32 22.47
C LEU A 180 -0.89 -5.26 21.44
N SER A 181 0.10 -6.06 21.88
CA SER A 181 0.92 -6.92 21.01
C SER A 181 0.14 -8.00 20.24
N ASN A 182 -1.12 -8.21 20.59
CA ASN A 182 -1.99 -9.26 20.03
C ASN A 182 -2.52 -8.99 18.62
N ASP A 183 -2.19 -7.84 18.00
CA ASP A 183 -2.52 -7.53 16.59
C ASP A 183 -1.53 -8.18 15.60
N ARG A 184 -0.89 -9.30 15.95
CA ARG A 184 -0.02 -10.02 15.02
C ARG A 184 -0.87 -10.61 13.89
N ARG A 185 -0.50 -10.31 12.64
CA ARG A 185 -0.99 -11.10 11.51
C ARG A 185 -0.40 -12.48 11.67
N TYR A 186 -1.28 -13.47 11.70
CA TYR A 186 -0.86 -14.85 11.90
C TYR A 186 -0.18 -15.38 10.64
N GLN A 187 0.98 -15.96 10.81
CA GLN A 187 1.61 -16.81 9.81
C GLN A 187 0.77 -18.10 9.68
N LEU A 188 0.82 -18.73 8.52
CA LEU A 188 0.30 -20.07 8.34
C LEU A 188 1.33 -21.07 8.89
N SER A 189 0.92 -21.91 9.80
CA SER A 189 1.73 -23.04 10.27
C SER A 189 1.76 -24.16 9.20
N ASN A 190 2.63 -25.15 9.38
CA ASN A 190 2.64 -26.34 8.51
C ASN A 190 1.29 -27.08 8.54
N SER A 191 0.64 -27.16 9.71
CA SER A 191 -0.71 -27.72 9.82
C SER A 191 -1.75 -26.92 9.07
N ASP A 192 -1.69 -25.59 9.10
CA ASP A 192 -2.58 -24.74 8.30
C ASP A 192 -2.38 -24.95 6.80
N LEU A 193 -1.12 -25.02 6.35
CA LEU A 193 -0.79 -25.31 4.95
C LEU A 193 -1.32 -26.68 4.52
N THR A 194 -1.14 -27.70 5.37
CA THR A 194 -1.69 -29.04 5.11
C THR A 194 -3.20 -28.98 4.97
N LEU A 195 -3.93 -28.32 5.88
CA LEU A 195 -5.37 -28.15 5.79
C LEU A 195 -5.80 -27.44 4.49
N ILE A 196 -5.08 -26.39 4.09
CA ILE A 196 -5.38 -25.66 2.84
C ILE A 196 -5.17 -26.57 1.63
N PHE A 197 -4.07 -27.29 1.56
CA PHE A 197 -3.71 -28.10 0.40
C PHE A 197 -4.34 -29.49 0.37
N THR A 198 -5.04 -29.87 1.45
CA THR A 198 -5.92 -31.05 1.50
C THR A 198 -7.42 -30.70 1.50
N MET A 199 -7.79 -29.41 1.25
CA MET A 199 -9.18 -29.02 1.19
C MET A 199 -9.94 -29.76 0.08
N ARG A 200 -11.27 -29.83 0.23
CA ARG A 200 -12.17 -30.59 -0.69
C ARG A 200 -11.93 -30.24 -2.17
N ASP A 201 -11.64 -28.99 -2.49
CA ASP A 201 -11.39 -28.56 -3.87
C ASP A 201 -10.22 -29.35 -4.50
N TYR A 202 -9.10 -29.55 -3.75
CA TYR A 202 -7.95 -30.34 -4.22
C TYR A 202 -8.23 -31.85 -4.23
N GLN A 203 -8.97 -32.36 -3.23
CA GLN A 203 -9.32 -33.80 -3.13
C GLN A 203 -10.27 -34.22 -4.26
N SER A 204 -11.31 -33.44 -4.49
CA SER A 204 -12.32 -33.73 -5.51
C SER A 204 -11.84 -33.42 -6.93
N ARG A 205 -10.76 -32.66 -7.08
CA ARG A 205 -10.26 -32.12 -8.36
C ARG A 205 -11.31 -31.33 -9.14
N ASN A 206 -12.34 -30.84 -8.47
CA ASN A 206 -13.41 -30.04 -9.05
C ASN A 206 -13.17 -28.55 -8.74
N PHE A 207 -12.65 -27.84 -9.71
CA PHE A 207 -12.35 -26.41 -9.64
C PHE A 207 -13.27 -25.66 -10.57
N LEU A 208 -14.28 -24.98 -10.01
CA LEU A 208 -15.19 -24.14 -10.82
C LEU A 208 -14.43 -23.07 -11.61
N HIS A 209 -13.30 -22.60 -11.07
CA HIS A 209 -12.44 -21.62 -11.70
C HIS A 209 -10.97 -22.01 -11.53
N PRO A 210 -10.11 -21.76 -12.55
CA PRO A 210 -8.67 -22.05 -12.48
C PRO A 210 -7.97 -21.43 -11.27
N TYR A 211 -8.39 -20.23 -10.84
CA TYR A 211 -7.77 -19.56 -9.71
C TYR A 211 -8.02 -20.30 -8.37
N TYR A 212 -8.99 -21.21 -8.24
CA TYR A 212 -9.17 -22.02 -7.03
C TYR A 212 -8.00 -22.98 -6.82
N TYR A 213 -7.46 -23.48 -7.93
CA TYR A 213 -6.28 -24.35 -7.89
C TYR A 213 -4.99 -23.54 -7.77
N TRP A 214 -4.82 -22.53 -8.64
CA TRP A 214 -3.52 -21.89 -8.82
C TRP A 214 -3.20 -20.83 -7.76
N LEU A 215 -4.15 -20.02 -7.30
CA LEU A 215 -3.82 -18.92 -6.39
C LEU A 215 -3.22 -19.35 -5.06
N PRO A 216 -3.71 -20.40 -4.35
CA PRO A 216 -3.06 -20.84 -3.12
C PRO A 216 -1.61 -21.31 -3.35
N LEU A 217 -1.37 -22.05 -4.44
CA LEU A 217 -0.02 -22.51 -4.81
C LEU A 217 0.90 -21.35 -5.17
N LEU A 218 0.43 -20.42 -6.00
CA LEU A 218 1.18 -19.23 -6.36
C LEU A 218 1.49 -18.35 -5.14
N LEU A 219 0.52 -18.12 -4.25
CA LEU A 219 0.72 -17.39 -3.01
C LEU A 219 1.80 -18.04 -2.13
N ARG A 220 1.74 -19.38 -2.02
CA ARG A 220 2.69 -20.15 -1.22
C ARG A 220 4.12 -20.05 -1.73
N PHE A 221 4.31 -20.19 -3.04
CA PHE A 221 5.64 -20.33 -3.63
C PHE A 221 6.21 -19.04 -4.25
N THR A 222 5.49 -17.92 -4.23
CA THR A 222 6.00 -16.65 -4.72
C THR A 222 6.07 -15.55 -3.67
N GLY A 223 5.31 -15.69 -2.59
CA GLY A 223 5.15 -14.61 -1.60
C GLY A 223 4.54 -13.32 -2.16
N ALA A 224 4.01 -13.34 -3.39
CA ALA A 224 3.42 -12.17 -4.04
C ALA A 224 2.10 -11.76 -3.35
N ARG A 225 1.67 -10.51 -3.59
CA ARG A 225 0.37 -10.05 -3.08
C ARG A 225 -0.75 -10.65 -3.92
N LEU A 226 -1.89 -10.95 -3.29
CA LEU A 226 -3.02 -11.58 -4.00
C LEU A 226 -3.41 -10.85 -5.29
N ASN A 227 -3.47 -9.51 -5.28
CA ASN A 227 -3.83 -8.78 -6.50
C ASN A 227 -2.75 -8.85 -7.58
N GLU A 228 -1.46 -8.93 -7.21
CA GLU A 228 -0.36 -9.09 -8.16
C GLU A 228 -0.51 -10.40 -8.96
N LEU A 229 -0.99 -11.47 -8.30
CA LEU A 229 -1.26 -12.76 -8.95
C LEU A 229 -2.58 -12.76 -9.74
N CYS A 230 -3.64 -12.16 -9.21
CA CYS A 230 -4.94 -12.10 -9.88
C CYS A 230 -4.92 -11.31 -11.19
N GLN A 231 -3.99 -10.39 -11.35
CA GLN A 231 -3.88 -9.51 -12.53
C GLN A 231 -2.87 -10.00 -13.59
N LEU A 232 -2.30 -11.21 -13.43
CA LEU A 232 -1.27 -11.72 -14.32
C LEU A 232 -1.79 -11.94 -15.75
N TYR A 233 -0.96 -11.55 -16.70
CA TYR A 233 -1.11 -11.86 -18.12
C TYR A 233 -0.16 -13.00 -18.52
N LYS A 234 -0.43 -13.68 -19.62
CA LYS A 234 0.49 -14.68 -20.20
C LYS A 234 1.89 -14.09 -20.41
N SER A 235 1.95 -12.87 -20.93
CA SER A 235 3.19 -12.14 -21.19
C SER A 235 3.99 -11.79 -19.93
N ASP A 236 3.43 -11.97 -18.74
CA ASP A 236 4.14 -11.80 -17.48
C ASP A 236 4.92 -13.06 -17.06
N ILE A 237 4.63 -14.20 -17.69
CA ILE A 237 5.39 -15.43 -17.46
C ILE A 237 6.54 -15.46 -18.47
N ILE A 238 7.75 -15.31 -17.97
CA ILE A 238 8.94 -15.07 -18.79
C ILE A 238 10.11 -15.97 -18.39
N ILE A 239 11.06 -16.10 -19.30
CA ILE A 239 12.36 -16.69 -19.01
C ILE A 239 13.39 -15.57 -18.90
N VAL A 240 14.21 -15.62 -17.85
CA VAL A 240 15.36 -14.73 -17.67
C VAL A 240 16.58 -15.60 -17.35
N ASN A 241 17.62 -15.56 -18.16
CA ASN A 241 18.82 -16.40 -18.02
C ASN A 241 18.50 -17.90 -17.82
N GLY A 242 17.55 -18.42 -18.60
CA GLY A 242 17.15 -19.83 -18.52
C GLY A 242 16.22 -20.18 -17.35
N VAL A 243 15.87 -19.22 -16.48
CA VAL A 243 15.00 -19.42 -15.31
C VAL A 243 13.59 -18.93 -15.63
N TRP A 244 12.59 -19.81 -15.56
CA TRP A 244 11.19 -19.45 -15.64
C TRP A 244 10.74 -18.66 -14.40
N GLY A 245 9.97 -17.60 -14.62
CA GLY A 245 9.46 -16.78 -13.53
C GLY A 245 8.30 -15.88 -13.92
N ILE A 246 7.85 -15.15 -12.94
CA ILE A 246 6.75 -14.18 -13.04
C ILE A 246 7.34 -12.78 -12.98
N ARG A 247 7.08 -11.97 -13.99
CA ARG A 247 7.34 -10.54 -13.95
C ARG A 247 6.16 -9.82 -13.29
N ILE A 248 6.35 -9.38 -12.06
CA ILE A 248 5.36 -8.52 -11.37
C ILE A 248 5.53 -7.09 -11.89
N CYS A 249 4.54 -6.60 -12.62
CA CYS A 249 4.57 -5.28 -13.24
C CYS A 249 3.16 -4.68 -13.37
N ALA A 250 3.06 -3.46 -13.93
CA ALA A 250 1.80 -2.79 -14.25
C ALA A 250 1.91 -2.22 -15.68
N LYS A 251 2.15 -3.09 -16.67
CA LYS A 251 2.31 -2.71 -18.08
C LYS A 251 1.02 -2.86 -18.88
N SER A 252 0.16 -3.82 -18.50
CA SER A 252 -1.08 -4.12 -19.20
C SER A 252 -2.27 -3.39 -18.59
N ASN A 253 -3.33 -3.24 -19.37
CA ASN A 253 -4.53 -2.54 -18.92
C ASN A 253 -5.16 -3.20 -17.68
N GLY A 254 -5.52 -2.38 -16.69
CA GLY A 254 -6.08 -2.85 -15.42
C GLY A 254 -5.07 -3.39 -14.40
N GLN A 255 -3.79 -3.56 -14.79
CA GLN A 255 -2.75 -3.87 -13.83
C GLN A 255 -2.37 -2.64 -12.99
N ARG A 256 -2.05 -2.88 -11.73
CA ARG A 256 -1.56 -1.85 -10.81
C ARG A 256 -0.63 -2.42 -9.77
N LEU A 257 0.35 -1.63 -9.40
CA LEU A 257 1.23 -1.91 -8.27
C LEU A 257 0.92 -0.95 -7.11
N LYS A 258 1.26 -1.37 -5.90
CA LYS A 258 1.10 -0.52 -4.73
C LYS A 258 2.10 0.65 -4.75
N ASN A 259 3.31 0.39 -5.20
CA ASN A 259 4.43 1.33 -5.35
C ASN A 259 5.27 0.86 -6.54
N ASP A 260 6.03 1.74 -7.16
CA ASP A 260 6.91 1.42 -8.30
C ASP A 260 8.00 0.40 -7.94
N ASN A 261 8.50 0.44 -6.70
CA ASN A 261 9.44 -0.54 -6.15
C ASN A 261 8.87 -1.96 -6.02
N SER A 262 7.58 -2.17 -6.34
CA SER A 262 6.98 -3.50 -6.37
C SER A 262 7.27 -4.26 -7.67
N MET A 263 7.81 -3.59 -8.72
CA MET A 263 8.26 -4.26 -9.96
C MET A 263 9.42 -5.19 -9.64
N ARG A 264 9.31 -6.44 -10.08
CA ARG A 264 10.32 -7.46 -9.82
C ARG A 264 10.11 -8.72 -10.67
N PHE A 265 11.16 -9.53 -10.74
CA PHE A 265 11.11 -10.91 -11.23
C PHE A 265 11.02 -11.87 -10.05
N VAL A 266 10.09 -12.82 -10.09
CA VAL A 266 9.95 -13.88 -9.09
C VAL A 266 10.07 -15.23 -9.81
N PRO A 267 11.12 -16.01 -9.56
CA PRO A 267 11.27 -17.33 -10.18
C PRO A 267 10.12 -18.27 -9.80
N LEU A 268 9.81 -19.21 -10.69
CA LEU A 268 8.89 -20.32 -10.38
C LEU A 268 9.59 -21.38 -9.54
N HIS A 269 8.96 -21.71 -8.40
CA HIS A 269 9.36 -22.89 -7.62
C HIS A 269 9.11 -24.17 -8.44
N HIS A 270 9.97 -25.19 -8.29
CA HIS A 270 9.85 -26.47 -9.01
C HIS A 270 8.47 -27.14 -8.79
N ALA A 271 7.85 -26.97 -7.63
CA ALA A 271 6.53 -27.49 -7.33
C ALA A 271 5.42 -26.88 -8.23
N LEU A 272 5.55 -25.67 -8.72
CA LEU A 272 4.60 -25.07 -9.67
C LEU A 272 4.80 -25.67 -11.07
N ILE A 273 6.06 -25.83 -11.49
CA ILE A 273 6.43 -26.39 -12.79
C ILE A 273 5.95 -27.84 -12.89
N SER A 274 6.23 -28.67 -11.89
CA SER A 274 5.85 -30.09 -11.87
C SER A 274 4.34 -30.31 -11.87
N ARG A 275 3.54 -29.33 -11.40
CA ARG A 275 2.08 -29.37 -11.44
C ARG A 275 1.47 -28.81 -12.72
N GLY A 276 2.33 -28.49 -13.69
CA GLY A 276 1.89 -28.08 -15.04
C GLY A 276 1.53 -26.62 -15.19
N PHE A 277 2.09 -25.72 -14.36
CA PHE A 277 1.77 -24.28 -14.43
C PHE A 277 2.07 -23.69 -15.83
N LEU A 278 3.19 -24.06 -16.44
CA LEU A 278 3.53 -23.57 -17.80
C LEU A 278 2.53 -24.06 -18.85
N LYS A 279 2.15 -25.33 -18.79
CA LYS A 279 1.08 -25.88 -19.67
C LYS A 279 -0.26 -25.16 -19.46
N PHE A 280 -0.61 -24.86 -18.22
CA PHE A 280 -1.81 -24.06 -17.92
C PHE A 280 -1.73 -22.68 -18.58
N VAL A 281 -0.59 -21.98 -18.48
CA VAL A 281 -0.38 -20.65 -19.10
C VAL A 281 -0.55 -20.75 -20.63
N GLU A 282 -0.01 -21.78 -21.27
CA GLU A 282 -0.14 -22.02 -22.71
C GLU A 282 -1.60 -22.27 -23.10
N SER A 283 -2.32 -23.06 -22.31
CA SER A 283 -3.72 -23.45 -22.59
C SER A 283 -4.76 -22.34 -22.35
N CYS A 284 -4.39 -21.26 -21.65
CA CYS A 284 -5.32 -20.15 -21.44
C CYS A 284 -5.77 -19.53 -22.77
N SER A 285 -7.06 -19.42 -23.03
CA SER A 285 -7.59 -18.74 -24.20
C SER A 285 -7.49 -17.21 -24.11
N ASN A 286 -7.54 -16.67 -22.89
CA ASN A 286 -7.44 -15.24 -22.63
C ASN A 286 -6.00 -14.80 -22.41
N GLU A 287 -5.70 -13.54 -22.70
CA GLU A 287 -4.41 -12.91 -22.38
C GLU A 287 -4.16 -12.86 -20.87
N ARG A 288 -5.20 -12.67 -20.06
CA ARG A 288 -5.11 -12.77 -18.59
C ARG A 288 -5.23 -14.22 -18.16
N LEU A 289 -4.34 -14.66 -17.24
CA LEU A 289 -4.35 -16.04 -16.71
C LEU A 289 -5.65 -16.37 -15.96
N PHE A 290 -6.23 -15.38 -15.28
CA PHE A 290 -7.49 -15.53 -14.54
C PHE A 290 -8.52 -14.56 -15.13
N GLY A 291 -8.88 -14.77 -16.39
CA GLY A 291 -9.80 -13.93 -17.15
C GLY A 291 -11.19 -13.81 -16.51
N GLU A 292 -11.59 -14.81 -15.74
CA GLU A 292 -12.86 -14.87 -15.01
C GLU A 292 -12.93 -13.95 -13.78
N LEU A 293 -11.80 -13.39 -13.34
CA LEU A 293 -11.79 -12.43 -12.23
C LEU A 293 -12.15 -11.02 -12.74
N PRO A 294 -13.29 -10.42 -12.32
CA PRO A 294 -13.66 -9.08 -12.74
C PRO A 294 -12.83 -8.00 -12.04
N LEU A 295 -12.70 -6.86 -12.71
CA LEU A 295 -12.11 -5.66 -12.12
C LEU A 295 -13.15 -4.96 -11.24
N VAL A 296 -13.00 -5.06 -9.92
CA VAL A 296 -13.90 -4.44 -8.93
C VAL A 296 -13.16 -3.36 -8.16
N ASN A 297 -13.61 -2.13 -8.25
CA ASN A 297 -12.96 -0.97 -7.61
C ASN A 297 -11.44 -0.88 -7.90
N GLY A 298 -11.06 -1.21 -9.15
CA GLY A 298 -9.68 -1.21 -9.61
C GLY A 298 -8.82 -2.38 -9.11
N TYR A 299 -9.41 -3.49 -8.65
CA TYR A 299 -8.70 -4.70 -8.20
C TYR A 299 -9.35 -5.97 -8.74
N TYR A 300 -8.53 -6.89 -9.27
CA TYR A 300 -8.98 -8.22 -9.68
C TYR A 300 -9.10 -9.21 -8.50
N SER A 301 -8.49 -8.89 -7.37
CA SER A 301 -8.46 -9.77 -6.20
C SER A 301 -9.75 -9.84 -5.38
N HIS A 302 -10.79 -9.07 -5.72
CA HIS A 302 -12.00 -8.96 -4.90
C HIS A 302 -12.69 -10.32 -4.69
N ASN A 303 -13.00 -11.03 -5.79
CA ASN A 303 -13.69 -12.31 -5.73
C ASN A 303 -12.78 -13.42 -5.17
N ALA A 304 -11.49 -13.42 -5.54
CA ALA A 304 -10.51 -14.36 -5.01
C ALA A 304 -10.34 -14.22 -3.49
N SER A 305 -10.30 -12.99 -2.97
CA SER A 305 -10.24 -12.73 -1.53
C SER A 305 -11.48 -13.23 -0.80
N LYS A 306 -12.67 -13.01 -1.35
CA LYS A 306 -13.93 -13.52 -0.79
C LYS A 306 -13.99 -15.06 -0.81
N TRP A 307 -13.52 -15.66 -1.90
CA TRP A 307 -13.45 -17.11 -2.00
C TRP A 307 -12.54 -17.68 -0.92
N PHE A 308 -11.32 -17.20 -0.81
CA PHE A 308 -10.37 -17.68 0.20
C PHE A 308 -10.89 -17.45 1.63
N ALA A 309 -11.56 -16.33 1.89
CA ALA A 309 -12.16 -16.07 3.21
C ALA A 309 -13.25 -17.09 3.57
N ARG A 310 -14.05 -17.55 2.58
CA ARG A 310 -15.03 -18.66 2.79
C ARG A 310 -14.30 -19.97 3.09
N ARG A 311 -13.27 -20.34 2.29
CA ARG A 311 -12.47 -21.54 2.52
C ARG A 311 -11.80 -21.54 3.89
N ARG A 312 -11.19 -20.43 4.27
CA ARG A 312 -10.63 -20.25 5.61
C ARG A 312 -11.62 -20.57 6.71
N LYS A 313 -12.85 -20.07 6.61
CA LYS A 313 -13.91 -20.34 7.59
C LYS A 313 -14.30 -21.83 7.62
N THR A 314 -14.44 -22.45 6.46
CA THR A 314 -14.76 -23.89 6.35
C THR A 314 -13.66 -24.79 6.92
N LEU A 315 -12.39 -24.38 6.76
CA LEU A 315 -11.23 -25.10 7.26
C LEU A 315 -10.96 -24.86 8.76
N GLY A 316 -11.74 -24.01 9.43
CA GLY A 316 -11.54 -23.68 10.84
C GLY A 316 -10.27 -22.84 11.10
N LEU A 317 -9.67 -22.24 10.09
CA LEU A 317 -8.48 -21.41 10.27
C LEU A 317 -8.83 -20.11 11.01
N ASP A 318 -7.95 -19.68 11.92
CA ASP A 318 -8.15 -18.52 12.78
C ASP A 318 -8.47 -17.23 11.99
N LYS A 319 -9.21 -16.36 12.66
CA LYS A 319 -9.44 -15.00 12.15
C LYS A 319 -8.12 -14.25 12.06
N GLY A 320 -7.75 -13.78 10.85
CA GLY A 320 -6.46 -13.12 10.60
C GLY A 320 -5.52 -13.93 9.71
N LYS A 321 -5.73 -15.26 9.59
CA LYS A 321 -5.06 -16.10 8.59
C LYS A 321 -5.75 -15.89 7.24
N ASP A 322 -5.30 -14.95 6.45
CA ASP A 322 -5.85 -14.58 5.13
C ASP A 322 -4.84 -14.84 4.00
N ALA A 323 -5.19 -14.48 2.77
CA ALA A 323 -4.28 -14.64 1.62
C ALA A 323 -2.92 -13.93 1.82
N HIS A 324 -2.85 -12.90 2.67
CA HIS A 324 -1.58 -12.23 2.95
C HIS A 324 -0.71 -13.01 3.95
N SER A 325 -1.30 -13.95 4.70
CA SER A 325 -0.58 -14.84 5.61
C SER A 325 0.40 -15.76 4.89
N PHE A 326 0.09 -16.19 3.65
CA PHE A 326 1.06 -16.92 2.81
C PHE A 326 2.37 -16.14 2.64
N ARG A 327 2.28 -14.84 2.39
CA ARG A 327 3.47 -14.00 2.24
C ARG A 327 4.25 -13.85 3.55
N HIS A 328 3.56 -13.80 4.69
CA HIS A 328 4.25 -13.80 5.98
C HIS A 328 4.97 -15.12 6.23
N SER A 329 4.33 -16.27 5.94
CA SER A 329 4.97 -17.58 6.05
C SER A 329 6.13 -17.76 5.06
N PHE A 330 5.98 -17.28 3.82
CA PHE A 330 7.05 -17.26 2.81
C PHE A 330 8.31 -16.53 3.31
N VAL A 331 8.12 -15.31 3.83
CA VAL A 331 9.23 -14.49 4.35
C VAL A 331 9.89 -15.15 5.57
N ASP A 332 9.08 -15.64 6.50
CA ASP A 332 9.58 -16.25 7.72
C ASP A 332 10.34 -17.55 7.43
N GLU A 333 9.78 -18.42 6.62
CA GLU A 333 10.42 -19.70 6.28
C GLU A 333 11.76 -19.50 5.57
N LEU A 334 11.85 -18.61 4.58
CA LEU A 334 13.12 -18.30 3.92
C LEU A 334 14.15 -17.73 4.90
N LYS A 335 13.71 -16.89 5.84
CA LYS A 335 14.56 -16.37 6.89
C LYS A 335 15.08 -17.49 7.82
N GLN A 336 14.21 -18.42 8.24
CA GLN A 336 14.59 -19.56 9.07
C GLN A 336 15.55 -20.53 8.33
N LYS A 337 15.47 -20.58 7.00
CA LYS A 337 16.36 -21.35 6.12
C LYS A 337 17.64 -20.60 5.73
N GLY A 338 17.95 -19.50 6.41
CA GLY A 338 19.20 -18.77 6.25
C GLY A 338 19.34 -18.00 4.93
N VAL A 339 18.21 -17.65 4.27
CA VAL A 339 18.24 -16.78 3.09
C VAL A 339 18.49 -15.34 3.53
N ALA A 340 19.41 -14.66 2.86
CA ALA A 340 19.73 -13.26 3.16
C ALA A 340 18.50 -12.35 3.02
N ILE A 341 18.37 -11.39 3.93
CA ILE A 341 17.14 -10.56 4.06
C ILE A 341 16.88 -9.70 2.80
N ASP A 342 17.92 -9.25 2.13
CA ASP A 342 17.85 -8.47 0.90
C ASP A 342 17.32 -9.31 -0.29
N ILE A 343 17.72 -10.59 -0.40
CA ILE A 343 17.13 -11.54 -1.37
C ILE A 343 15.63 -11.71 -1.08
N ILE A 344 15.26 -11.88 0.19
CA ILE A 344 13.85 -12.00 0.57
C ILE A 344 13.09 -10.72 0.23
N GLN A 345 13.67 -9.55 0.52
CA GLN A 345 13.05 -8.26 0.21
C GLN A 345 12.84 -8.07 -1.29
N GLU A 346 13.81 -8.45 -2.13
CA GLU A 346 13.65 -8.41 -3.58
C GLU A 346 12.53 -9.34 -4.05
N LEU A 347 12.52 -10.60 -3.61
CA LEU A 347 11.47 -11.57 -3.97
C LEU A 347 10.07 -11.08 -3.63
N VAL A 348 9.90 -10.41 -2.49
CA VAL A 348 8.59 -9.91 -2.08
C VAL A 348 8.30 -8.47 -2.50
N GLY A 349 9.26 -7.72 -3.02
CA GLY A 349 9.11 -6.31 -3.41
C GLY A 349 8.85 -5.41 -2.19
N HIS A 350 9.73 -5.50 -1.19
CA HIS A 350 9.85 -4.52 -0.12
C HIS A 350 10.98 -3.55 -0.46
N SER A 351 10.72 -2.25 -0.35
CA SER A 351 11.80 -1.27 -0.38
C SER A 351 12.69 -1.47 0.85
N SER A 352 14.00 -1.61 0.65
CA SER A 352 14.94 -1.48 1.76
C SER A 352 14.90 -0.04 2.26
N ASN A 353 14.73 0.16 3.58
CA ASN A 353 14.79 1.49 4.20
C ASN A 353 16.24 2.06 4.26
N SER A 354 17.22 1.34 3.71
CA SER A 354 18.61 1.77 3.69
C SER A 354 18.92 2.40 2.33
N THR A 355 19.23 3.68 2.35
CA THR A 355 19.63 4.49 1.18
C THR A 355 20.85 3.89 0.47
N THR A 356 21.72 3.22 1.20
CA THR A 356 22.97 2.63 0.69
C THR A 356 22.73 1.40 -0.19
N THR A 357 21.74 0.56 0.13
CA THR A 357 21.41 -0.63 -0.67
C THR A 357 20.50 -0.32 -1.86
N SER A 358 19.70 0.74 -1.82
CA SER A 358 18.76 1.05 -2.92
C SER A 358 19.41 1.76 -4.10
N VAL A 359 20.54 2.46 -3.91
CA VAL A 359 21.19 3.29 -4.94
C VAL A 359 22.29 2.53 -5.69
N TYR A 360 22.93 1.53 -5.07
CA TYR A 360 24.14 0.89 -5.61
C TYR A 360 24.01 -0.60 -5.93
N SER A 361 22.93 -1.30 -5.53
CA SER A 361 22.80 -2.73 -5.81
C SER A 361 21.97 -3.02 -7.05
N ARG A 362 22.55 -3.77 -7.99
CA ARG A 362 21.83 -4.41 -9.08
C ARG A 362 20.92 -5.51 -8.53
N SER A 363 19.80 -5.78 -9.22
CA SER A 363 18.96 -6.95 -8.91
C SER A 363 19.78 -8.25 -8.88
N TYR A 364 19.42 -9.16 -7.99
CA TYR A 364 20.06 -10.46 -7.91
C TYR A 364 19.87 -11.26 -9.20
N LYS A 365 20.86 -12.07 -9.54
CA LYS A 365 20.75 -12.97 -10.69
C LYS A 365 19.61 -13.97 -10.47
N PRO A 366 18.84 -14.33 -11.53
CA PRO A 366 17.73 -15.28 -11.42
C PRO A 366 18.10 -16.62 -10.79
N GLU A 367 19.35 -17.08 -11.00
CA GLU A 367 19.88 -18.34 -10.45
C GLU A 367 19.96 -18.29 -8.92
N ILE A 368 20.31 -17.13 -8.35
CA ILE A 368 20.35 -16.91 -6.89
C ILE A 368 18.92 -16.90 -6.34
N LEU A 369 18.02 -16.20 -7.02
CA LEU A 369 16.62 -16.09 -6.60
C LEU A 369 15.91 -17.45 -6.66
N VAL A 370 16.12 -18.27 -7.70
CA VAL A 370 15.50 -19.61 -7.82
C VAL A 370 16.06 -20.56 -6.77
N SER A 371 17.38 -20.49 -6.51
CA SER A 371 18.00 -21.28 -5.42
C SER A 371 17.40 -20.93 -4.07
N ALA A 372 17.11 -19.65 -3.80
CA ALA A 372 16.47 -19.22 -2.56
C ALA A 372 15.02 -19.75 -2.46
N ILE A 373 14.22 -19.58 -3.53
CA ILE A 373 12.82 -20.02 -3.55
C ILE A 373 12.70 -21.53 -3.40
N ASN A 374 13.56 -22.33 -4.02
CA ASN A 374 13.53 -23.79 -3.93
C ASN A 374 13.93 -24.34 -2.56
N LYS A 375 14.32 -23.48 -1.61
CA LYS A 375 14.44 -23.87 -0.20
C LYS A 375 13.09 -24.00 0.52
N LEU A 376 12.00 -23.50 -0.06
CA LEU A 376 10.68 -23.63 0.56
C LEU A 376 10.28 -25.12 0.63
N ASP A 377 9.66 -25.50 1.76
CA ASP A 377 9.10 -26.83 1.92
C ASP A 377 7.86 -27.01 1.02
N ASP A 378 7.84 -28.08 0.25
CA ASP A 378 6.72 -28.42 -0.64
C ASP A 378 6.03 -29.77 -0.25
N SER A 379 6.38 -30.34 0.88
CA SER A 379 5.81 -31.61 1.37
C SER A 379 4.28 -31.59 1.46
N HIS A 380 3.72 -30.47 1.92
CA HIS A 380 2.27 -30.28 2.07
C HIS A 380 1.50 -30.18 0.74
N VAL A 381 2.18 -30.05 -0.39
CA VAL A 381 1.58 -30.09 -1.74
C VAL A 381 1.91 -31.36 -2.51
N ALA A 382 2.70 -32.28 -1.94
CA ALA A 382 3.15 -33.50 -2.63
C ALA A 382 2.01 -34.35 -3.18
N ALA A 383 0.89 -34.45 -2.45
CA ALA A 383 -0.28 -35.22 -2.85
C ALA A 383 -1.16 -34.51 -3.91
N ILE A 384 -0.92 -33.24 -4.19
CA ILE A 384 -1.71 -32.50 -5.19
C ILE A 384 -1.33 -32.98 -6.60
N LYS A 385 -2.31 -33.56 -7.29
CA LYS A 385 -2.16 -33.95 -8.69
C LYS A 385 -2.04 -32.72 -9.60
N PRO A 386 -1.35 -32.84 -10.74
CA PRO A 386 -1.28 -31.77 -11.74
C PRO A 386 -2.68 -31.27 -12.14
N TYR A 387 -2.74 -30.00 -12.51
CA TYR A 387 -3.99 -29.40 -13.00
C TYR A 387 -4.47 -30.13 -14.25
N ALA A 388 -5.69 -30.60 -14.23
CA ALA A 388 -6.34 -31.16 -15.43
C ALA A 388 -6.83 -30.01 -16.32
N MET A 389 -6.35 -29.99 -17.55
CA MET A 389 -6.79 -29.05 -18.58
C MET A 389 -8.06 -29.53 -19.23
#